data_db1291b1bc993584388adf68c56ca317
#
_entry.id   db1291b1bc993584388adf68c56ca317
#
_cell.length_a   1.000
_cell.length_b   1.000
_cell.length_c   1.000
_cell.angle_alpha   90.00
_cell.angle_beta   90.00
_cell.angle_gamma   90.00
#
_symmetry.space_group_name_H-M   'P 1'
#
loop_
_entity.id
_entity.type
_entity.pdbx_description
1 polymer ?
#
loop_
_entity_poly.entity_id
_entity_poly.type
_entity_poly.pdbx_seq_one_letter_code
_entity_poly.pdbx_strand_id
1 'polypeptide(L)'
;METKNWIILFFLAAIWGSAFMFIKVATPEFGPLLLVNSRLYLAGLIFIPFLLQKKYRNLFRSHFPGILVLSVSNNALPFFLFSYASLGADSNILAILNGTTAFMTTLLALIWIGEKINFFQVIGLICGFLGILILVNPVNSSTTIMAGLSCVLGAFCYSFSGVFIQKVGKNLNTFVLIGWSLFFGALIMTPITLNYLPEVMPSQLSILSMLWLGVVSTGIAYIAYVRLIKNICLLYTSPSPRDQ
;
A
#
# COMPACT_ATOMS: atom_id res chain seq x y z
N MET A 1 -5.07 -23.11 -0.10
CA MET A 1 -5.65 -21.99 0.71
C MET A 1 -7.08 -22.35 1.08
N GLU A 2 -7.48 -22.11 2.31
CA GLU A 2 -8.89 -22.26 2.74
C GLU A 2 -9.80 -21.26 1.99
N THR A 3 -11.05 -21.62 1.74
CA THR A 3 -12.05 -20.77 1.04
C THR A 3 -12.16 -19.38 1.65
N LYS A 4 -12.06 -19.28 2.97
CA LYS A 4 -12.09 -18.01 3.72
C LYS A 4 -10.95 -17.05 3.31
N ASN A 5 -9.76 -17.57 3.08
CA ASN A 5 -8.60 -16.76 2.67
C ASN A 5 -8.75 -16.25 1.22
N TRP A 6 -9.39 -17.04 0.34
CA TRP A 6 -9.75 -16.61 -1.01
C TRP A 6 -10.77 -15.46 -0.97
N ILE A 7 -11.80 -15.55 -0.13
CA ILE A 7 -12.79 -14.48 0.04
C ILE A 7 -12.11 -13.19 0.48
N ILE A 8 -11.22 -13.25 1.48
CA ILE A 8 -10.47 -12.07 1.95
C ILE A 8 -9.59 -11.50 0.83
N LEU A 9 -8.95 -12.35 0.03
CA LEU A 9 -8.09 -11.92 -1.07
C LEU A 9 -8.89 -11.17 -2.15
N PHE A 10 -10.02 -11.72 -2.59
CA PHE A 10 -10.89 -11.06 -3.57
C PHE A 10 -11.49 -9.75 -3.04
N PHE A 11 -11.86 -9.73 -1.77
CA PHE A 11 -12.34 -8.53 -1.10
C PHE A 11 -11.26 -7.42 -1.09
N LEU A 12 -10.02 -7.77 -0.73
CA LEU A 12 -8.89 -6.83 -0.77
C LEU A 12 -8.60 -6.35 -2.20
N ALA A 13 -8.63 -7.24 -3.18
CA ALA A 13 -8.41 -6.89 -4.58
C ALA A 13 -9.45 -5.89 -5.08
N ALA A 14 -10.73 -6.10 -4.76
CA ALA A 14 -11.82 -5.19 -5.12
C ALA A 14 -11.66 -3.81 -4.44
N ILE A 15 -11.37 -3.78 -3.14
CA ILE A 15 -11.20 -2.54 -2.38
C ILE A 15 -9.99 -1.75 -2.87
N TRP A 16 -8.84 -2.39 -3.03
CA TRP A 16 -7.63 -1.69 -3.46
C TRP A 16 -7.68 -1.31 -4.94
N GLY A 17 -8.31 -2.15 -5.78
CA GLY A 17 -8.56 -1.80 -7.19
C GLY A 17 -9.45 -0.56 -7.32
N SER A 18 -10.52 -0.46 -6.54
CA SER A 18 -11.41 0.71 -6.53
C SER A 18 -10.73 1.98 -5.99
N ALA A 19 -9.69 1.85 -5.16
CA ALA A 19 -9.03 3.00 -4.55
C ALA A 19 -8.51 4.02 -5.59
N PHE A 20 -8.04 3.56 -6.75
CA PHE A 20 -7.53 4.44 -7.80
C PHE A 20 -8.63 5.34 -8.41
N MET A 21 -9.86 4.85 -8.48
CA MET A 21 -11.01 5.67 -8.90
C MET A 21 -11.29 6.78 -7.87
N PHE A 22 -11.34 6.45 -6.58
CA PHE A 22 -11.59 7.43 -5.53
C PHE A 22 -10.43 8.44 -5.37
N ILE A 23 -9.18 8.02 -5.59
CA ILE A 23 -8.03 8.93 -5.68
C ILE A 23 -8.24 9.94 -6.82
N LYS A 24 -8.63 9.47 -8.02
CA LYS A 24 -8.87 10.33 -9.20
C LYS A 24 -9.97 11.35 -8.95
N VAL A 25 -11.01 10.98 -8.21
CA VAL A 25 -12.14 11.88 -7.86
C VAL A 25 -11.74 12.90 -6.79
N ALA A 26 -11.06 12.47 -5.72
CA ALA A 26 -10.81 13.32 -4.58
C ALA A 26 -9.58 14.24 -4.73
N THR A 27 -8.54 13.81 -5.46
CA THR A 27 -7.27 14.55 -5.55
C THR A 27 -7.40 15.95 -6.14
N PRO A 28 -8.22 16.23 -7.19
CA PRO A 28 -8.32 17.58 -7.74
C PRO A 28 -8.82 18.63 -6.75
N GLU A 29 -9.68 18.25 -5.81
CA GLU A 29 -10.28 19.19 -4.85
C GLU A 29 -9.51 19.25 -3.51
N PHE A 30 -8.98 18.13 -3.04
CA PHE A 30 -8.19 18.07 -1.79
C PHE A 30 -6.72 18.45 -1.99
N GLY A 31 -6.21 18.30 -3.22
CA GLY A 31 -4.77 18.23 -3.45
C GLY A 31 -4.14 16.93 -2.92
N PRO A 32 -3.02 16.50 -3.52
CA PRO A 32 -2.37 15.22 -3.17
C PRO A 32 -1.97 15.11 -1.70
N LEU A 33 -1.46 16.18 -1.11
CA LEU A 33 -0.94 16.19 0.27
C LEU A 33 -2.06 16.05 1.30
N LEU A 34 -3.11 16.88 1.20
CA LEU A 34 -4.19 16.85 2.17
C LEU A 34 -5.00 15.55 2.07
N LEU A 35 -5.26 15.07 0.84
CA LEU A 35 -5.97 13.80 0.64
C LEU A 35 -5.25 12.66 1.36
N VAL A 36 -3.93 12.56 1.18
CA VAL A 36 -3.13 11.49 1.80
C VAL A 36 -3.05 11.65 3.31
N ASN A 37 -2.83 12.87 3.79
CA ASN A 37 -2.75 13.13 5.22
C ASN A 37 -4.08 12.77 5.94
N SER A 38 -5.21 13.23 5.40
CA SER A 38 -6.55 12.90 5.92
C SER A 38 -6.81 11.39 5.89
N ARG A 39 -6.46 10.71 4.78
CA ARG A 39 -6.55 9.25 4.64
C ARG A 39 -5.76 8.52 5.71
N LEU A 40 -4.52 8.95 5.99
CA LEU A 40 -3.65 8.33 6.98
C LEU A 40 -4.15 8.56 8.41
N TYR A 41 -4.66 9.76 8.74
CA TYR A 41 -5.27 10.01 10.05
C TYR A 41 -6.50 9.14 10.26
N LEU A 42 -7.42 9.08 9.31
CA LEU A 42 -8.63 8.25 9.43
C LEU A 42 -8.28 6.78 9.65
N ALA A 43 -7.35 6.25 8.87
CA ALA A 43 -6.90 4.88 9.03
C ALA A 43 -6.17 4.67 10.37
N GLY A 44 -5.28 5.56 10.76
CA GLY A 44 -4.55 5.51 12.02
C GLY A 44 -5.49 5.52 13.23
N LEU A 45 -6.51 6.37 13.22
CA LEU A 45 -7.52 6.44 14.28
C LEU A 45 -8.27 5.12 14.48
N ILE A 46 -8.55 4.37 13.41
CA ILE A 46 -9.17 3.04 13.50
C ILE A 46 -8.26 2.05 14.25
N PHE A 47 -6.93 2.17 14.09
CA PHE A 47 -5.98 1.29 14.74
C PHE A 47 -5.68 1.67 16.21
N ILE A 48 -5.80 2.95 16.59
CA ILE A 48 -5.45 3.44 17.93
C ILE A 48 -6.09 2.63 19.07
N PRO A 49 -7.41 2.31 19.08
CA PRO A 49 -8.02 1.57 20.18
C PRO A 49 -7.38 0.19 20.41
N PHE A 50 -6.91 -0.44 19.35
CA PHE A 50 -6.23 -1.72 19.40
C PHE A 50 -4.77 -1.56 19.86
N LEU A 51 -4.07 -0.55 19.37
CA LEU A 51 -2.65 -0.31 19.65
C LEU A 51 -2.39 0.13 21.10
N LEU A 52 -3.36 0.81 21.72
CA LEU A 52 -3.26 1.23 23.11
C LEU A 52 -3.43 0.07 24.11
N GLN A 53 -3.90 -1.10 23.69
CA GLN A 53 -3.95 -2.28 24.55
C GLN A 53 -2.54 -2.64 25.05
N LYS A 54 -2.42 -3.02 26.33
CA LYS A 54 -1.14 -3.33 27.00
C LYS A 54 -0.25 -4.29 26.17
N LYS A 55 -0.86 -5.27 25.51
CA LYS A 55 -0.18 -6.26 24.65
C LYS A 55 0.61 -5.61 23.52
N TYR A 56 0.05 -4.59 22.85
CA TYR A 56 0.65 -3.96 21.68
C TYR A 56 1.46 -2.71 22.03
N ARG A 57 1.05 -1.99 23.07
CA ARG A 57 1.75 -0.80 23.57
C ARG A 57 3.19 -1.11 23.99
N ASN A 58 3.42 -2.25 24.65
CA ASN A 58 4.76 -2.65 25.11
C ASN A 58 5.70 -2.96 23.94
N LEU A 59 5.18 -3.28 22.75
CA LEU A 59 5.97 -3.57 21.56
C LEU A 59 6.39 -2.29 20.80
N PHE A 60 5.80 -1.14 21.10
CA PHE A 60 6.03 0.10 20.38
C PHE A 60 7.52 0.47 20.28
N ARG A 61 8.23 0.47 21.42
CA ARG A 61 9.65 0.87 21.47
C ARG A 61 10.55 -0.01 20.62
N SER A 62 10.37 -1.32 20.68
CA SER A 62 11.17 -2.28 19.89
C SER A 62 10.87 -2.23 18.40
N HIS A 63 9.69 -1.74 18.01
CA HIS A 63 9.25 -1.66 16.63
C HIS A 63 9.45 -0.27 16.01
N PHE A 64 9.85 0.73 16.82
CA PHE A 64 9.88 2.14 16.41
C PHE A 64 10.69 2.42 15.12
N PRO A 65 11.92 1.89 14.94
CA PRO A 65 12.65 2.10 13.68
C PRO A 65 11.90 1.56 12.46
N GLY A 66 11.32 0.36 12.58
CA GLY A 66 10.49 -0.24 11.52
C GLY A 66 9.22 0.57 11.25
N ILE A 67 8.58 1.10 12.30
CA ILE A 67 7.42 1.99 12.18
C ILE A 67 7.78 3.22 11.34
N LEU A 68 8.88 3.91 11.64
CA LEU A 68 9.31 5.09 10.89
C LEU A 68 9.61 4.79 9.42
N VAL A 69 10.33 3.71 9.14
CA VAL A 69 10.61 3.29 7.76
C VAL A 69 9.30 3.05 7.01
N LEU A 70 8.36 2.31 7.58
CA LEU A 70 7.07 2.01 6.94
C LEU A 70 6.15 3.22 6.88
N SER A 71 6.24 4.17 7.80
CA SER A 71 5.48 5.42 7.75
C SER A 71 5.77 6.19 6.46
N VAL A 72 7.01 6.20 6.03
CA VAL A 72 7.42 6.87 4.80
C VAL A 72 7.25 5.94 3.60
N SER A 73 7.86 4.77 3.61
CA SER A 73 7.99 3.91 2.43
C SER A 73 6.73 3.13 2.07
N ASN A 74 5.85 2.83 3.04
CA ASN A 74 4.61 2.08 2.79
C ASN A 74 3.36 2.96 2.74
N ASN A 75 3.41 4.15 3.37
CA ASN A 75 2.21 4.96 3.56
C ASN A 75 2.37 6.36 2.94
N ALA A 76 3.16 7.25 3.55
CA ALA A 76 3.20 8.67 3.17
C ALA A 76 3.64 8.87 1.71
N LEU A 77 4.81 8.35 1.36
CA LEU A 77 5.41 8.58 0.04
C LEU A 77 4.63 7.90 -1.10
N PRO A 78 4.33 6.58 -1.08
CA PRO A 78 3.61 5.96 -2.18
C PRO A 78 2.18 6.51 -2.33
N PHE A 79 1.48 6.79 -1.24
CA PHE A 79 0.14 7.39 -1.34
C PHE A 79 0.19 8.77 -1.98
N PHE A 80 1.19 9.60 -1.60
CA PHE A 80 1.41 10.89 -2.23
C PHE A 80 1.72 10.75 -3.73
N LEU A 81 2.61 9.84 -4.09
CA LEU A 81 3.01 9.62 -5.48
C LEU A 81 1.85 9.17 -6.36
N PHE A 82 0.99 8.25 -5.90
CA PHE A 82 -0.21 7.85 -6.63
C PHE A 82 -1.26 8.96 -6.69
N SER A 83 -1.46 9.73 -5.61
CA SER A 83 -2.35 10.89 -5.63
C SER A 83 -1.84 11.97 -6.58
N TYR A 84 -0.56 12.27 -6.55
CA TYR A 84 0.05 13.22 -7.50
C TYR A 84 -0.07 12.73 -8.95
N ALA A 85 0.21 11.46 -9.20
CA ALA A 85 0.09 10.86 -10.52
C ALA A 85 -1.34 10.93 -11.07
N SER A 86 -2.36 10.88 -10.20
CA SER A 86 -3.76 10.96 -10.62
C SER A 86 -4.14 12.30 -11.27
N LEU A 87 -3.35 13.35 -11.09
CA LEU A 87 -3.55 14.63 -11.76
C LEU A 87 -3.20 14.57 -13.26
N GLY A 88 -2.26 13.70 -13.63
CA GLY A 88 -1.76 13.57 -15.01
C GLY A 88 -1.95 12.18 -15.62
N ALA A 89 -2.71 11.29 -15.00
CA ALA A 89 -3.02 9.96 -15.52
C ALA A 89 -4.43 9.53 -15.13
N ASP A 90 -5.01 8.60 -15.89
CA ASP A 90 -6.29 8.01 -15.60
C ASP A 90 -6.19 6.87 -14.55
N SER A 91 -7.29 6.59 -13.85
CA SER A 91 -7.32 5.61 -12.75
C SER A 91 -6.92 4.19 -13.17
N ASN A 92 -7.26 3.79 -14.40
CA ASN A 92 -6.85 2.52 -14.98
C ASN A 92 -5.33 2.43 -15.16
N ILE A 93 -4.69 3.52 -15.62
CA ILE A 93 -3.22 3.58 -15.76
C ILE A 93 -2.54 3.51 -14.40
N LEU A 94 -3.06 4.22 -13.39
CA LEU A 94 -2.56 4.11 -12.01
C LEU A 94 -2.58 2.66 -11.51
N ALA A 95 -3.71 1.96 -11.73
CA ALA A 95 -3.88 0.57 -11.32
C ALA A 95 -2.92 -0.37 -12.07
N ILE A 96 -2.78 -0.20 -13.38
CA ILE A 96 -1.89 -1.02 -14.22
C ILE A 96 -0.43 -0.81 -13.81
N LEU A 97 0.02 0.45 -13.66
CA LEU A 97 1.39 0.76 -13.25
C LEU A 97 1.69 0.32 -11.81
N ASN A 98 0.69 0.32 -10.92
CA ASN A 98 0.86 -0.30 -9.60
C ASN A 98 1.15 -1.80 -9.69
N GLY A 99 0.71 -2.49 -10.75
CA GLY A 99 1.05 -3.89 -11.01
C GLY A 99 2.56 -4.15 -11.14
N THR A 100 3.37 -3.14 -11.48
CA THR A 100 4.84 -3.24 -11.48
C THR A 100 5.42 -3.55 -10.09
N THR A 101 4.65 -3.33 -9.02
CA THR A 101 5.03 -3.68 -7.64
C THR A 101 5.43 -5.16 -7.53
N ALA A 102 4.68 -6.08 -8.17
CA ALA A 102 4.99 -7.51 -8.12
C ALA A 102 6.37 -7.82 -8.73
N PHE A 103 6.68 -7.19 -9.88
CA PHE A 103 7.97 -7.33 -10.53
C PHE A 103 9.11 -6.79 -9.67
N MET A 104 8.97 -5.57 -9.17
CA MET A 104 9.98 -4.92 -8.32
C MET A 104 10.16 -5.65 -6.99
N THR A 105 9.08 -6.16 -6.38
CA THR A 105 9.17 -6.95 -5.15
C THR A 105 10.00 -8.20 -5.37
N THR A 106 9.79 -8.90 -6.49
CA THR A 106 10.55 -10.11 -6.81
C THR A 106 12.03 -9.80 -7.01
N LEU A 107 12.36 -8.73 -7.74
CA LEU A 107 13.76 -8.30 -7.92
C LEU A 107 14.43 -7.92 -6.60
N LEU A 108 13.74 -7.15 -5.76
CA LEU A 108 14.26 -6.77 -4.45
C LEU A 108 14.41 -7.97 -3.51
N ALA A 109 13.49 -8.92 -3.53
CA ALA A 109 13.57 -10.14 -2.73
C ALA A 109 14.77 -11.00 -3.16
N LEU A 110 15.02 -11.12 -4.46
CA LEU A 110 16.19 -11.81 -5.01
C LEU A 110 17.49 -11.16 -4.52
N ILE A 111 17.60 -9.84 -4.63
CA ILE A 111 18.84 -9.09 -4.31
C ILE A 111 19.05 -9.00 -2.79
N TRP A 112 18.01 -8.69 -2.03
CA TRP A 112 18.13 -8.34 -0.61
C TRP A 112 17.92 -9.51 0.35
N ILE A 113 17.05 -10.46 0.00
CA ILE A 113 16.76 -11.64 0.82
C ILE A 113 17.50 -12.87 0.31
N GLY A 114 17.89 -12.88 -0.98
CA GLY A 114 18.53 -14.04 -1.63
C GLY A 114 17.51 -15.13 -1.99
N GLU A 115 16.24 -14.77 -2.20
CA GLU A 115 15.24 -15.74 -2.65
C GLU A 115 15.62 -16.29 -4.03
N LYS A 116 15.43 -17.60 -4.21
CA LYS A 116 15.65 -18.24 -5.51
C LYS A 116 14.38 -18.14 -6.35
N ILE A 117 14.51 -17.64 -7.57
CA ILE A 117 13.41 -17.60 -8.53
C ILE A 117 13.48 -18.84 -9.40
N ASN A 118 12.35 -19.53 -9.58
CA ASN A 118 12.28 -20.64 -10.52
C ASN A 118 11.98 -20.15 -11.94
N PHE A 119 12.25 -21.00 -12.94
CA PHE A 119 12.08 -20.68 -14.36
C PHE A 119 10.64 -20.22 -14.71
N PHE A 120 9.62 -20.85 -14.14
CA PHE A 120 8.21 -20.47 -14.38
C PHE A 120 7.86 -19.10 -13.80
N GLN A 121 8.45 -18.73 -12.67
CA GLN A 121 8.29 -17.39 -12.10
C GLN A 121 8.91 -16.32 -13.00
N VAL A 122 10.07 -16.60 -13.60
CA VAL A 122 10.70 -15.67 -14.57
C VAL A 122 9.80 -15.47 -15.79
N ILE A 123 9.26 -16.54 -16.36
CA ILE A 123 8.32 -16.45 -17.48
C ILE A 123 7.08 -15.63 -17.08
N GLY A 124 6.50 -15.91 -15.92
CA GLY A 124 5.35 -15.16 -15.41
C GLY A 124 5.62 -13.67 -15.25
N LEU A 125 6.81 -13.31 -14.74
CA LEU A 125 7.24 -11.91 -14.63
C LEU A 125 7.38 -11.23 -16.00
N ILE A 126 8.00 -11.90 -16.96
CA ILE A 126 8.16 -11.36 -18.34
C ILE A 126 6.78 -11.15 -18.97
N CYS A 127 5.92 -12.17 -18.92
CA CYS A 127 4.55 -12.06 -19.47
C CYS A 127 3.75 -10.93 -18.79
N GLY A 128 3.84 -10.82 -17.46
CA GLY A 128 3.19 -9.75 -16.70
C GLY A 128 3.71 -8.35 -17.10
N PHE A 129 5.01 -8.20 -17.25
CA PHE A 129 5.62 -6.94 -17.69
C PHE A 129 5.21 -6.55 -19.12
N LEU A 130 5.23 -7.48 -20.05
CA LEU A 130 4.75 -7.29 -21.41
C LEU A 130 3.27 -6.91 -21.43
N GLY A 131 2.44 -7.55 -20.58
CA GLY A 131 1.04 -7.18 -20.40
C GLY A 131 0.86 -5.74 -19.95
N ILE A 132 1.66 -5.26 -18.99
CA ILE A 132 1.65 -3.86 -18.55
C ILE A 132 2.02 -2.92 -19.70
N LEU A 133 3.06 -3.22 -20.47
CA LEU A 133 3.48 -2.38 -21.62
C LEU A 133 2.37 -2.26 -22.68
N ILE A 134 1.69 -3.37 -22.98
CA ILE A 134 0.58 -3.39 -23.95
C ILE A 134 -0.60 -2.56 -23.43
N LEU A 135 -0.96 -2.71 -22.17
CA LEU A 135 -2.13 -2.04 -21.57
C LEU A 135 -1.91 -0.52 -21.39
N VAL A 136 -0.71 -0.09 -21.05
CA VAL A 136 -0.39 1.33 -20.87
C VAL A 136 -0.40 2.07 -22.22
N ASN A 137 -0.06 1.38 -23.30
CA ASN A 137 0.01 1.94 -24.66
C ASN A 137 0.56 3.38 -24.70
N PRO A 138 1.88 3.57 -24.46
CA PRO A 138 2.46 4.90 -24.24
C PRO A 138 2.32 5.86 -25.44
N VAL A 139 2.02 5.33 -26.63
CA VAL A 139 1.88 6.13 -27.87
C VAL A 139 0.56 6.91 -27.88
N ASN A 140 -0.51 6.39 -27.30
CA ASN A 140 -1.85 6.97 -27.31
C ASN A 140 -2.36 7.41 -25.93
N SER A 141 -1.53 7.33 -24.88
CA SER A 141 -1.95 7.71 -23.55
C SER A 141 -1.86 9.21 -23.32
N SER A 142 -2.92 9.80 -22.72
CA SER A 142 -2.90 11.16 -22.18
C SER A 142 -2.03 11.30 -20.93
N THR A 143 -1.35 10.22 -20.54
CA THR A 143 -0.55 10.15 -19.30
C THR A 143 0.72 10.98 -19.44
N THR A 144 0.91 11.91 -18.52
CA THR A 144 2.16 12.67 -18.46
C THR A 144 3.32 11.79 -18.00
N ILE A 145 4.52 12.04 -18.51
CA ILE A 145 5.73 11.31 -18.10
C ILE A 145 5.91 11.37 -16.58
N MET A 146 5.66 12.53 -15.98
CA MET A 146 5.78 12.73 -14.53
C MET A 146 4.81 11.86 -13.73
N ALA A 147 3.56 11.71 -14.23
CA ALA A 147 2.58 10.81 -13.60
C ALA A 147 3.03 9.35 -13.69
N GLY A 148 3.52 8.91 -14.85
CA GLY A 148 4.06 7.57 -15.03
C GLY A 148 5.24 7.27 -14.11
N LEU A 149 6.22 8.17 -14.02
CA LEU A 149 7.37 8.04 -13.12
C LEU A 149 6.95 8.01 -11.66
N SER A 150 5.97 8.83 -11.26
CA SER A 150 5.43 8.84 -9.90
C SER A 150 4.79 7.49 -9.55
N CYS A 151 4.00 6.88 -10.45
CA CYS A 151 3.44 5.55 -10.24
C CYS A 151 4.52 4.48 -10.04
N VAL A 152 5.54 4.48 -10.91
CA VAL A 152 6.64 3.51 -10.84
C VAL A 152 7.43 3.67 -9.53
N LEU A 153 7.71 4.91 -9.11
CA LEU A 153 8.37 5.17 -7.84
C LEU A 153 7.48 4.77 -6.64
N GLY A 154 6.17 5.00 -6.71
CA GLY A 154 5.21 4.54 -5.70
C GLY A 154 5.18 3.02 -5.59
N ALA A 155 5.18 2.30 -6.73
CA ALA A 155 5.26 0.85 -6.79
C ALA A 155 6.59 0.32 -6.21
N PHE A 156 7.70 1.02 -6.46
CA PHE A 156 9.00 0.70 -5.84
C PHE A 156 8.95 0.85 -4.31
N CYS A 157 8.34 1.92 -3.80
CA CYS A 157 8.19 2.12 -2.35
C CYS A 157 7.38 0.98 -1.70
N TYR A 158 6.29 0.53 -2.31
CA TYR A 158 5.55 -0.64 -1.83
C TYR A 158 6.38 -1.92 -1.87
N SER A 159 7.13 -2.13 -2.94
CA SER A 159 8.02 -3.28 -3.09
C SER A 159 9.09 -3.31 -2.01
N PHE A 160 9.75 -2.17 -1.79
CA PHE A 160 10.73 -2.01 -0.71
C PHE A 160 10.12 -2.33 0.66
N SER A 161 8.94 -1.79 0.94
CA SER A 161 8.25 -2.01 2.22
C SER A 161 7.87 -3.47 2.43
N GLY A 162 7.37 -4.14 1.39
CA GLY A 162 7.04 -5.57 1.44
C GLY A 162 8.27 -6.43 1.76
N VAL A 163 9.38 -6.20 1.06
CA VAL A 163 10.64 -6.92 1.29
C VAL A 163 11.26 -6.57 2.64
N PHE A 164 11.15 -5.30 3.08
CA PHE A 164 11.58 -4.88 4.41
C PHE A 164 10.81 -5.60 5.52
N ILE A 165 9.48 -5.69 5.41
CA ILE A 165 8.65 -6.44 6.38
C ILE A 165 9.04 -7.91 6.38
N GLN A 166 9.30 -8.51 5.23
CA GLN A 166 9.70 -9.90 5.12
C GLN A 166 11.08 -10.17 5.75
N LYS A 167 12.05 -9.26 5.54
CA LYS A 167 13.41 -9.41 6.06
C LYS A 167 13.54 -9.07 7.53
N VAL A 168 13.00 -7.94 7.94
CA VAL A 168 13.18 -7.38 9.29
C VAL A 168 11.98 -7.71 10.18
N GLY A 169 10.80 -7.84 9.59
CA GLY A 169 9.53 -8.03 10.29
C GLY A 169 9.29 -9.44 10.83
N LYS A 170 10.15 -10.44 10.51
CA LYS A 170 9.99 -11.82 11.01
C LYS A 170 9.82 -11.91 12.54
N ASN A 171 10.50 -11.03 13.28
CA ASN A 171 10.46 -10.95 14.73
C ASN A 171 9.56 -9.83 15.27
N LEU A 172 8.86 -9.12 14.40
CA LEU A 172 8.05 -7.97 14.74
C LEU A 172 6.57 -8.24 14.49
N ASN A 173 5.71 -7.64 15.29
CA ASN A 173 4.28 -7.76 15.09
C ASN A 173 3.81 -6.86 13.94
N THR A 174 3.44 -7.44 12.80
CA THR A 174 2.99 -6.74 11.59
C THR A 174 1.82 -5.78 11.86
N PHE A 175 0.89 -6.16 12.77
CA PHE A 175 -0.23 -5.30 13.12
C PHE A 175 0.23 -4.02 13.83
N VAL A 176 1.22 -4.13 14.72
CA VAL A 176 1.83 -2.99 15.42
C VAL A 176 2.60 -2.10 14.44
N LEU A 177 3.37 -2.73 13.53
CA LEU A 177 4.13 -2.00 12.52
C LEU A 177 3.20 -1.17 11.62
N ILE A 178 2.20 -1.81 11.03
CA ILE A 178 1.26 -1.16 10.10
C ILE A 178 0.43 -0.11 10.83
N GLY A 179 -0.16 -0.44 11.97
CA GLY A 179 -1.05 0.47 12.67
C GLY A 179 -0.36 1.77 13.12
N TRP A 180 0.82 1.67 13.74
CA TRP A 180 1.56 2.86 14.11
C TRP A 180 2.14 3.61 12.90
N SER A 181 2.55 2.91 11.85
CA SER A 181 3.10 3.55 10.65
C SER A 181 2.08 4.44 9.93
N LEU A 182 0.79 4.11 9.98
CA LEU A 182 -0.27 4.96 9.45
C LEU A 182 -0.35 6.29 10.23
N PHE A 183 -0.37 6.21 11.55
CA PHE A 183 -0.46 7.39 12.40
C PHE A 183 0.80 8.27 12.29
N PHE A 184 2.00 7.67 12.35
CA PHE A 184 3.25 8.41 12.17
C PHE A 184 3.41 8.95 10.76
N GLY A 185 2.94 8.25 9.74
CA GLY A 185 2.89 8.75 8.36
C GLY A 185 2.07 10.04 8.27
N ALA A 186 0.91 10.08 8.92
CA ALA A 186 0.10 11.30 9.00
C ALA A 186 0.85 12.43 9.73
N LEU A 187 1.45 12.15 10.88
CA LEU A 187 2.22 13.15 11.64
C LEU A 187 3.38 13.75 10.85
N ILE A 188 4.13 12.90 10.11
CA ILE A 188 5.25 13.36 9.28
C ILE A 188 4.77 14.28 8.16
N MET A 189 3.60 14.00 7.56
CA MET A 189 3.06 14.79 6.46
C MET A 189 2.39 16.09 6.94
N THR A 190 1.91 16.16 8.17
CA THR A 190 1.14 17.30 8.67
C THR A 190 1.84 18.66 8.50
N PRO A 191 3.12 18.85 8.85
CA PRO A 191 3.77 20.17 8.71
C PRO A 191 3.78 20.68 7.26
N ILE A 192 3.90 19.77 6.30
CA ILE A 192 3.89 20.13 4.88
C ILE A 192 2.46 20.40 4.43
N THR A 193 1.52 19.56 4.84
CA THR A 193 0.09 19.66 4.45
C THR A 193 -0.55 20.97 4.86
N LEU A 194 -0.21 21.49 6.04
CA LEU A 194 -0.78 22.75 6.54
C LEU A 194 -0.52 23.97 5.63
N ASN A 195 0.52 23.89 4.79
CA ASN A 195 0.81 24.97 3.82
C ASN A 195 0.02 24.82 2.50
N TYR A 196 -0.75 23.74 2.34
CA TYR A 196 -1.46 23.43 1.09
C TYR A 196 -2.93 23.08 1.35
N LEU A 197 -3.59 23.83 2.22
CA LEU A 197 -5.02 23.66 2.48
C LEU A 197 -5.83 24.24 1.32
N PRO A 198 -6.92 23.57 0.88
CA PRO A 198 -7.77 24.10 -0.17
C PRO A 198 -8.51 25.35 0.28
N GLU A 199 -8.64 26.34 -0.59
CA GLU A 199 -9.35 27.59 -0.32
C GLU A 199 -10.87 27.39 -0.30
N VAL A 200 -11.36 26.37 -1.01
CA VAL A 200 -12.80 26.06 -1.14
C VAL A 200 -13.07 24.68 -0.54
N MET A 201 -14.20 24.54 0.15
CA MET A 201 -14.63 23.25 0.69
C MET A 201 -14.82 22.23 -0.43
N PRO A 202 -14.21 21.04 -0.34
CA PRO A 202 -14.41 19.98 -1.30
C PRO A 202 -15.86 19.53 -1.41
N SER A 203 -16.26 19.05 -2.57
CA SER A 203 -17.61 18.53 -2.83
C SER A 203 -17.92 17.30 -1.96
N GLN A 204 -19.21 17.02 -1.79
CA GLN A 204 -19.65 15.83 -1.04
C GLN A 204 -19.07 14.53 -1.64
N LEU A 205 -18.97 14.44 -2.97
CA LEU A 205 -18.40 13.28 -3.65
C LEU A 205 -16.93 13.11 -3.31
N SER A 206 -16.15 14.17 -3.30
CA SER A 206 -14.74 14.16 -2.93
C SER A 206 -14.54 13.81 -1.44
N ILE A 207 -15.39 14.33 -0.55
CA ILE A 207 -15.38 13.99 0.89
C ILE A 207 -15.69 12.50 1.09
N LEU A 208 -16.74 11.97 0.44
CA LEU A 208 -17.09 10.54 0.53
C LEU A 208 -15.97 9.66 -0.04
N SER A 209 -15.33 10.10 -1.13
CA SER A 209 -14.17 9.41 -1.71
C SER A 209 -13.00 9.35 -0.74
N MET A 210 -12.68 10.46 -0.07
CA MET A 210 -11.64 10.53 0.96
C MET A 210 -11.97 9.64 2.17
N LEU A 211 -13.22 9.63 2.64
CA LEU A 211 -13.67 8.73 3.71
C LEU A 211 -13.55 7.27 3.31
N TRP A 212 -13.96 6.91 2.09
CA TRP A 212 -13.77 5.55 1.56
C TRP A 212 -12.29 5.15 1.54
N LEU A 213 -11.41 6.03 1.05
CA LEU A 213 -9.97 5.79 1.01
C LEU A 213 -9.37 5.60 2.41
N GLY A 214 -9.75 6.44 3.38
CA GLY A 214 -9.22 6.37 4.74
C GLY A 214 -9.77 5.20 5.54
N VAL A 215 -11.09 5.05 5.57
CA VAL A 215 -11.76 4.06 6.42
C VAL A 215 -11.71 2.67 5.79
N VAL A 216 -12.19 2.54 4.55
CA VAL A 216 -12.38 1.22 3.92
C VAL A 216 -11.09 0.76 3.27
N SER A 217 -10.55 1.56 2.34
CA SER A 217 -9.40 1.14 1.52
C SER A 217 -8.08 1.10 2.28
N THR A 218 -7.98 1.79 3.41
CA THR A 218 -6.78 1.77 4.26
C THR A 218 -7.06 1.10 5.60
N GLY A 219 -7.96 1.62 6.41
CA GLY A 219 -8.21 1.12 7.76
C GLY A 219 -8.66 -0.34 7.80
N ILE A 220 -9.82 -0.63 7.22
CA ILE A 220 -10.41 -1.98 7.21
C ILE A 220 -9.57 -2.94 6.36
N ALA A 221 -9.11 -2.48 5.20
CA ALA A 221 -8.31 -3.31 4.31
C ALA A 221 -6.99 -3.77 4.95
N TYR A 222 -6.28 -2.92 5.68
CA TYR A 222 -5.06 -3.33 6.38
C TYR A 222 -5.31 -4.31 7.52
N ILE A 223 -6.44 -4.21 8.23
CA ILE A 223 -6.82 -5.21 9.24
C ILE A 223 -7.04 -6.58 8.56
N ALA A 224 -7.79 -6.59 7.46
CA ALA A 224 -8.02 -7.81 6.67
C ALA A 224 -6.72 -8.39 6.09
N TYR A 225 -5.84 -7.53 5.58
CA TYR A 225 -4.53 -7.91 5.04
C TYR A 225 -3.62 -8.56 6.08
N VAL A 226 -3.49 -7.95 7.27
CA VAL A 226 -2.69 -8.54 8.37
C VAL A 226 -3.25 -9.90 8.78
N ARG A 227 -4.57 -10.05 8.80
CA ARG A 227 -5.22 -11.33 9.10
C ARG A 227 -4.94 -12.37 8.03
N LEU A 228 -4.98 -11.98 6.77
CA LEU A 228 -4.66 -12.86 5.64
C LEU A 228 -3.21 -13.36 5.70
N ILE A 229 -2.25 -12.46 5.91
CA ILE A 229 -0.82 -12.83 6.03
C ILE A 229 -0.63 -13.83 7.17
N LYS A 230 -1.21 -13.57 8.35
CA LYS A 230 -1.08 -14.50 9.48
C LYS A 230 -1.60 -15.89 9.15
N ASN A 231 -2.76 -15.96 8.50
CA ASN A 231 -3.37 -17.23 8.14
C ASN A 231 -2.54 -18.01 7.10
N ILE A 232 -1.97 -17.31 6.11
CA ILE A 232 -1.15 -17.93 5.07
C ILE A 232 0.21 -18.36 5.63
N CYS A 233 0.88 -17.51 6.42
CA CYS A 233 2.15 -17.85 7.04
C CYS A 233 2.04 -19.04 8.00
N LEU A 234 0.97 -19.16 8.77
CA LEU A 234 0.75 -20.32 9.65
C LEU A 234 0.60 -21.63 8.85
N LEU A 235 0.03 -21.59 7.63
CA LEU A 235 -0.10 -22.75 6.75
C LEU A 235 1.24 -23.21 6.14
N TYR A 236 2.17 -22.26 5.92
CA TYR A 236 3.49 -22.56 5.35
C TYR A 236 4.57 -22.82 6.41
N THR A 237 4.34 -22.46 7.67
CA THR A 237 5.28 -22.66 8.78
C THR A 237 4.95 -23.89 9.64
N SER A 238 3.79 -24.55 9.46
CA SER A 238 3.55 -25.85 10.08
C SER A 238 4.38 -26.89 9.29
N PRO A 239 5.24 -27.67 9.97
CA PRO A 239 5.97 -28.77 9.31
C PRO A 239 4.97 -29.69 8.63
N SER A 240 5.23 -29.99 7.36
CA SER A 240 4.44 -30.98 6.61
C SER A 240 4.48 -32.31 7.36
N PRO A 241 3.35 -33.05 7.42
CA PRO A 241 3.39 -34.44 7.97
C PRO A 241 4.37 -35.36 7.24
N ARG A 242 4.94 -34.90 6.12
CA ARG A 242 5.98 -35.63 5.37
C ARG A 242 7.40 -35.37 5.87
N ASP A 243 7.60 -34.41 6.79
CA ASP A 243 8.92 -34.08 7.36
C ASP A 243 9.13 -34.73 8.75
N GLN A 244 8.20 -35.58 9.19
CA GLN A 244 8.27 -36.46 10.36
C GLN A 244 8.50 -37.90 9.94
#